data_7b2a526337195cb1b81c5b2abbad18d0
#
_entry.id   7b2a526337195cb1b81c5b2abbad18d0
#
_cell.length_a   1.000
_cell.length_b   1.000
_cell.length_c   1.000
_cell.angle_alpha   90.00
_cell.angle_beta   90.00
_cell.angle_gamma   90.00
#
_symmetry.space_group_name_H-M   'P 1'
#
loop_
_entity.id
_entity.type
_entity.pdbx_description
1 polymer ?
#
loop_
_entity_poly.entity_id
_entity_poly.type
_entity_poly.pdbx_seq_one_letter_code
_entity_poly.pdbx_strand_id
1 'polypeptide(L)'
;GAVLNTINSRLDAKTVAYILEHSEAKVLIIDRQLHAVAEKALSTLKDKPIVIDVQDDFADQSLLKKIGDREYEEFLNTGDENYIWKKPKDEWQAISLSYTSGTTGNPKGVVYHHRGSYLMSTGSAVAWNMPNRLNFLTVVPMFHCNGWGYPWTIPMLNGKTVCLRAIDVKKIFELIEKHDITHFGGAPIVLNMITGASQNDIKELKNKVYVLTAGAPPPSIIFKKMKALGFEVMHVYGLTETYGHVLQ
;
A
#
# COMPACT_ATOMS: atom_id res chain seq x y z
N GLY A 1 2.29 1.11 19.67
CA GLY A 1 1.59 2.32 20.05
C GLY A 1 1.80 3.51 19.11
N ALA A 2 2.52 3.37 17.98
CA ALA A 2 2.63 4.41 16.97
C ALA A 2 1.42 4.38 16.03
N VAL A 3 1.04 5.56 15.50
CA VAL A 3 0.03 5.69 14.44
C VAL A 3 0.76 5.73 13.10
N LEU A 4 0.44 4.77 12.22
CA LEU A 4 1.03 4.68 10.89
C LEU A 4 0.43 5.75 9.99
N ASN A 5 1.26 6.61 9.38
CA ASN A 5 0.84 7.57 8.38
C ASN A 5 1.51 7.25 7.04
N THR A 6 0.77 6.69 6.11
CA THR A 6 1.28 6.32 4.78
C THR A 6 1.13 7.50 3.82
N ILE A 7 2.23 8.22 3.58
CA ILE A 7 2.23 9.40 2.73
C ILE A 7 2.33 8.98 1.25
N ASN A 8 1.48 9.58 0.40
CA ASN A 8 1.52 9.35 -1.03
C ASN A 8 2.84 9.86 -1.63
N SER A 9 3.65 8.95 -2.16
CA SER A 9 4.96 9.23 -2.75
C SER A 9 4.95 10.08 -4.02
N ARG A 10 3.77 10.39 -4.56
CA ARG A 10 3.59 11.22 -5.77
C ARG A 10 3.25 12.67 -5.45
N LEU A 11 3.14 13.04 -4.17
CA LEU A 11 2.83 14.40 -3.74
C LEU A 11 4.03 15.33 -3.90
N ASP A 12 3.74 16.61 -4.06
CA ASP A 12 4.75 17.66 -4.01
C ASP A 12 5.24 17.95 -2.59
N ALA A 13 6.39 18.60 -2.48
CA ALA A 13 7.03 18.86 -1.20
C ALA A 13 6.20 19.72 -0.24
N LYS A 14 5.39 20.65 -0.75
CA LYS A 14 4.53 21.51 0.08
C LYS A 14 3.44 20.68 0.75
N THR A 15 2.83 19.78 -0.02
CA THR A 15 1.79 18.88 0.48
C THR A 15 2.36 17.87 1.48
N VAL A 16 3.57 17.32 1.22
CA VAL A 16 4.26 16.43 2.15
C VAL A 16 4.58 17.16 3.46
N ALA A 17 5.10 18.40 3.40
CA ALA A 17 5.36 19.22 4.57
C ALA A 17 4.09 19.45 5.40
N TYR A 18 2.99 19.84 4.73
CA TYR A 18 1.70 20.01 5.40
C TYR A 18 1.26 18.72 6.12
N ILE A 19 1.37 17.56 5.48
CA ILE A 19 0.97 16.28 6.08
C ILE A 19 1.85 15.96 7.31
N LEU A 20 3.16 16.15 7.23
CA LEU A 20 4.08 15.92 8.34
C LEU A 20 3.77 16.82 9.54
N GLU A 21 3.52 18.10 9.30
CA GLU A 21 3.18 19.07 10.33
C GLU A 21 1.80 18.80 10.93
N HIS A 22 0.77 18.67 10.08
CA HIS A 22 -0.61 18.45 10.51
C HIS A 22 -0.82 17.13 11.26
N SER A 23 -0.07 16.09 10.92
CA SER A 23 -0.10 14.80 11.62
C SER A 23 0.83 14.74 12.83
N GLU A 24 1.57 15.82 13.12
CA GLU A 24 2.57 15.86 14.19
C GLU A 24 3.57 14.69 14.12
N ALA A 25 4.00 14.33 12.91
CA ALA A 25 4.87 13.20 12.67
C ALA A 25 6.17 13.29 13.49
N LYS A 26 6.49 12.23 14.22
CA LYS A 26 7.71 12.16 15.06
C LYS A 26 8.85 11.45 14.34
N VAL A 27 8.52 10.53 13.44
CA VAL A 27 9.49 9.75 12.66
C VAL A 27 9.04 9.73 11.21
N LEU A 28 9.96 10.00 10.30
CA LEU A 28 9.79 9.82 8.85
C LEU A 28 10.70 8.70 8.39
N ILE A 29 10.12 7.59 7.96
CA ILE A 29 10.84 6.50 7.29
C ILE A 29 10.69 6.72 5.79
N ILE A 30 11.79 6.84 5.06
CA ILE A 30 11.79 7.26 3.67
C ILE A 30 12.72 6.45 2.78
N ASP A 31 12.21 6.01 1.64
CA ASP A 31 13.03 5.47 0.56
C ASP A 31 13.97 6.55 0.00
N ARG A 32 15.26 6.25 -0.12
CA ARG A 32 16.29 7.19 -0.60
C ARG A 32 16.01 7.75 -1.99
N GLN A 33 15.25 7.06 -2.82
CA GLN A 33 14.85 7.56 -4.14
C GLN A 33 13.94 8.79 -4.04
N LEU A 34 13.26 8.99 -2.92
CA LEU A 34 12.33 10.10 -2.68
C LEU A 34 13.00 11.29 -1.99
N HIS A 35 14.33 11.28 -1.83
CA HIS A 35 15.08 12.29 -1.08
C HIS A 35 14.76 13.73 -1.50
N ALA A 36 14.67 14.01 -2.81
CA ALA A 36 14.52 15.38 -3.32
C ALA A 36 13.23 16.06 -2.84
N VAL A 37 12.12 15.32 -2.82
CA VAL A 37 10.83 15.81 -2.30
C VAL A 37 10.90 15.98 -0.78
N ALA A 38 11.48 15.00 -0.08
CA ALA A 38 11.57 15.03 1.37
C ALA A 38 12.50 16.12 1.89
N GLU A 39 13.68 16.31 1.32
CA GLU A 39 14.59 17.41 1.69
C GLU A 39 13.88 18.76 1.60
N LYS A 40 13.19 18.98 0.48
CA LYS A 40 12.45 20.23 0.27
C LYS A 40 11.28 20.39 1.25
N ALA A 41 10.55 19.31 1.57
CA ALA A 41 9.50 19.34 2.57
C ALA A 41 10.05 19.63 3.97
N LEU A 42 11.09 18.90 4.40
CA LEU A 42 11.73 19.05 5.70
C LEU A 42 12.37 20.42 5.90
N SER A 43 12.83 21.09 4.82
CA SER A 43 13.43 22.42 4.91
C SER A 43 12.43 23.51 5.34
N THR A 44 11.14 23.27 5.19
CA THR A 44 10.07 24.24 5.53
C THR A 44 9.46 23.99 6.91
N LEU A 45 9.74 22.84 7.53
CA LEU A 45 9.19 22.49 8.84
C LEU A 45 9.96 23.17 9.96
N LYS A 46 9.22 23.70 10.95
CA LYS A 46 9.77 24.22 12.18
C LYS A 46 10.29 23.08 13.07
N ASP A 47 9.44 22.08 13.29
CA ASP A 47 9.77 20.90 14.09
C ASP A 47 9.93 19.71 13.12
N LYS A 48 11.17 19.25 12.97
CA LYS A 48 11.48 18.16 12.03
C LYS A 48 11.34 16.81 12.72
N PRO A 49 10.72 15.81 12.06
CA PRO A 49 10.75 14.44 12.55
C PRO A 49 12.16 13.86 12.50
N ILE A 50 12.41 12.80 13.26
CA ILE A 50 13.59 11.94 13.07
C ILE A 50 13.47 11.29 11.70
N VAL A 51 14.50 11.35 10.88
CA VAL A 51 14.52 10.81 9.52
C VAL A 51 15.32 9.51 9.49
N ILE A 52 14.70 8.44 8.97
CA ILE A 52 15.30 7.13 8.80
C ILE A 52 15.24 6.78 7.32
N ASP A 53 16.42 6.58 6.71
CA ASP A 53 16.51 6.21 5.29
C ASP A 53 16.31 4.71 5.09
N VAL A 54 15.59 4.35 4.03
CA VAL A 54 15.52 2.99 3.52
C VAL A 54 16.32 2.91 2.23
N GLN A 55 17.30 2.03 2.18
CA GLN A 55 18.01 1.67 0.96
C GLN A 55 17.37 0.40 0.39
N ASP A 56 17.01 0.42 -0.89
CA ASP A 56 16.47 -0.73 -1.60
C ASP A 56 17.39 -1.10 -2.75
N ASP A 57 17.88 -2.34 -2.77
CA ASP A 57 18.79 -2.85 -3.81
C ASP A 57 18.11 -2.94 -5.18
N PHE A 58 16.77 -2.99 -5.22
CA PHE A 58 15.99 -2.98 -6.46
C PHE A 58 15.71 -1.58 -7.01
N ALA A 59 16.14 -0.53 -6.29
CA ALA A 59 16.04 0.85 -6.77
C ALA A 59 17.17 1.17 -7.75
N ASP A 60 16.97 2.21 -8.56
CA ASP A 60 18.04 2.78 -9.35
C ASP A 60 19.07 3.45 -8.43
N GLN A 61 20.20 2.80 -8.25
CA GLN A 61 21.26 3.23 -7.32
C GLN A 61 21.81 4.62 -7.63
N SER A 62 21.72 5.07 -8.90
CA SER A 62 22.16 6.41 -9.31
C SER A 62 21.28 7.55 -8.77
N LEU A 63 20.04 7.23 -8.37
CA LEU A 63 19.06 8.18 -7.88
C LEU A 63 18.99 8.22 -6.34
N LEU A 64 19.79 7.40 -5.64
CA LEU A 64 19.70 7.28 -4.20
C LEU A 64 20.54 8.34 -3.49
N LYS A 65 19.95 9.01 -2.50
CA LYS A 65 20.67 9.92 -1.62
C LYS A 65 20.21 9.73 -0.17
N LYS A 66 21.16 9.55 0.74
CA LYS A 66 20.92 9.54 2.16
C LYS A 66 20.60 10.97 2.64
N ILE A 67 19.51 11.13 3.41
CA ILE A 67 19.10 12.41 4.00
C ILE A 67 18.85 12.31 5.51
N GLY A 68 18.70 11.11 6.03
CA GLY A 68 18.43 10.85 7.45
C GLY A 68 19.70 10.60 8.25
N ASP A 69 19.53 10.60 9.56
CA ASP A 69 20.62 10.36 10.52
C ASP A 69 20.94 8.87 10.62
N ARG A 70 19.96 8.00 10.32
CA ARG A 70 20.05 6.54 10.47
C ARG A 70 19.58 5.85 9.22
N GLU A 71 20.15 4.68 8.98
CA GLU A 71 19.68 3.71 8.00
C GLU A 71 18.70 2.74 8.66
N TYR A 72 17.73 2.24 7.90
CA TYR A 72 16.60 1.46 8.43
C TYR A 72 17.05 0.13 9.08
N GLU A 73 17.96 -0.61 8.44
CA GLU A 73 18.47 -1.88 8.99
C GLU A 73 19.33 -1.65 10.25
N GLU A 74 20.12 -0.57 10.26
CA GLU A 74 20.86 -0.14 11.45
C GLU A 74 19.90 0.20 12.59
N PHE A 75 18.80 0.90 12.28
CA PHE A 75 17.77 1.24 13.26
C PHE A 75 17.07 -0.02 13.80
N LEU A 76 16.72 -0.99 12.94
CA LEU A 76 16.12 -2.25 13.36
C LEU A 76 17.02 -3.01 14.33
N ASN A 77 18.33 -3.03 14.10
CA ASN A 77 19.31 -3.70 14.95
C ASN A 77 19.42 -3.10 16.36
N THR A 78 18.86 -1.89 16.59
CA THR A 78 18.77 -1.30 17.94
C THR A 78 17.55 -1.76 18.72
N GLY A 79 16.66 -2.52 18.10
CA GLY A 79 15.45 -3.04 18.73
C GLY A 79 15.74 -4.18 19.70
N ASP A 80 14.87 -4.34 20.68
CA ASP A 80 14.89 -5.49 21.59
C ASP A 80 14.05 -6.61 20.97
N GLU A 81 14.68 -7.70 20.55
CA GLU A 81 14.01 -8.87 19.97
C GLU A 81 13.05 -9.57 20.95
N ASN A 82 13.25 -9.38 22.26
CA ASN A 82 12.40 -9.93 23.31
C ASN A 82 11.33 -8.93 23.78
N TYR A 83 11.17 -7.79 23.09
CA TYR A 83 10.20 -6.79 23.48
C TYR A 83 8.76 -7.34 23.50
N ILE A 84 8.14 -7.31 24.67
CA ILE A 84 6.74 -7.68 24.82
C ILE A 84 5.87 -6.49 24.40
N TRP A 85 5.34 -6.57 23.20
CA TRP A 85 4.48 -5.51 22.68
C TRP A 85 3.17 -5.40 23.46
N LYS A 86 2.76 -4.15 23.71
CA LYS A 86 1.56 -3.85 24.51
C LYS A 86 0.35 -3.82 23.60
N LYS A 87 -0.69 -4.54 23.97
CA LYS A 87 -2.01 -4.42 23.33
C LYS A 87 -2.56 -3.00 23.55
N PRO A 88 -3.39 -2.49 22.62
CA PRO A 88 -4.09 -1.23 22.85
C PRO A 88 -4.96 -1.36 24.10
N LYS A 89 -4.96 -0.34 24.94
CA LYS A 89 -5.84 -0.29 26.14
C LYS A 89 -7.30 -0.10 25.76
N ASP A 90 -7.53 0.58 24.65
CA ASP A 90 -8.83 0.85 24.05
C ASP A 90 -8.72 0.60 22.54
N GLU A 91 -9.58 -0.25 22.01
CA GLU A 91 -9.61 -0.58 20.59
C GLU A 91 -10.09 0.57 19.69
N TRP A 92 -10.60 1.65 20.27
CA TRP A 92 -10.92 2.90 19.58
C TRP A 92 -9.70 3.82 19.38
N GLN A 93 -8.55 3.48 19.97
CA GLN A 93 -7.31 4.21 19.71
C GLN A 93 -6.92 4.11 18.23
N ALA A 94 -6.31 5.19 17.72
CA ALA A 94 -5.82 5.25 16.36
C ALA A 94 -4.72 4.21 16.11
N ILE A 95 -4.78 3.54 14.96
CA ILE A 95 -3.73 2.65 14.46
C ILE A 95 -3.06 3.23 13.22
N SER A 96 -3.83 3.92 12.38
CA SER A 96 -3.31 4.50 11.16
C SER A 96 -4.06 5.75 10.71
N LEU A 97 -3.43 6.50 9.82
CA LEU A 97 -3.89 7.75 9.26
C LEU A 97 -3.68 7.71 7.74
N SER A 98 -4.70 8.08 6.98
CA SER A 98 -4.62 8.22 5.51
C SER A 98 -5.11 9.59 5.09
N TYR A 99 -4.34 10.29 4.24
CA TYR A 99 -4.75 11.58 3.72
C TYR A 99 -5.47 11.47 2.38
N THR A 100 -6.61 12.15 2.26
CA THR A 100 -7.34 12.30 1.00
C THR A 100 -6.93 13.59 0.30
N SER A 101 -7.03 13.60 -1.03
CA SER A 101 -6.71 14.75 -1.88
C SER A 101 -7.76 15.87 -1.81
N GLY A 102 -8.36 16.17 -0.72
CA GLY A 102 -9.41 17.17 -0.50
C GLY A 102 -9.81 17.99 -1.73
N THR A 103 -11.06 17.93 -2.15
CA THR A 103 -11.57 18.61 -3.37
C THR A 103 -11.61 20.15 -3.24
N THR A 104 -11.47 20.69 -2.04
CA THR A 104 -11.73 22.12 -1.74
C THR A 104 -10.68 22.77 -0.84
N GLY A 105 -9.48 22.21 -0.73
CA GLY A 105 -8.44 22.76 0.18
C GLY A 105 -7.32 21.80 0.50
N ASN A 106 -6.74 21.95 1.69
CA ASN A 106 -5.69 21.06 2.17
C ASN A 106 -6.16 19.61 2.32
N PRO A 107 -5.28 18.62 2.18
CA PRO A 107 -5.61 17.21 2.41
C PRO A 107 -6.23 17.00 3.79
N LYS A 108 -7.22 16.11 3.88
CA LYS A 108 -7.88 15.74 5.13
C LYS A 108 -7.33 14.41 5.63
N GLY A 109 -7.00 14.33 6.91
CA GLY A 109 -6.55 13.09 7.54
C GLY A 109 -7.72 12.26 8.03
N VAL A 110 -7.87 11.05 7.50
CA VAL A 110 -8.83 10.04 7.95
C VAL A 110 -8.14 9.12 8.94
N VAL A 111 -8.64 9.06 10.17
CA VAL A 111 -8.08 8.24 11.24
C VAL A 111 -8.80 6.90 11.31
N TYR A 112 -8.03 5.82 11.28
CA TYR A 112 -8.55 4.49 11.53
C TYR A 112 -8.19 4.03 12.93
N HIS A 113 -9.12 3.33 13.59
CA HIS A 113 -8.91 2.76 14.93
C HIS A 113 -8.73 1.23 14.86
N HIS A 114 -8.13 0.64 15.89
CA HIS A 114 -7.82 -0.80 15.94
C HIS A 114 -9.03 -1.68 15.66
N ARG A 115 -10.18 -1.38 16.29
CA ARG A 115 -11.44 -2.11 16.07
C ARG A 115 -11.86 -2.10 14.60
N GLY A 116 -11.87 -0.92 13.96
CA GLY A 116 -12.26 -0.77 12.55
C GLY A 116 -11.35 -1.55 11.62
N SER A 117 -10.03 -1.46 11.85
CA SER A 117 -9.04 -2.19 11.05
C SER A 117 -9.20 -3.70 11.18
N TYR A 118 -9.47 -4.21 12.40
CA TYR A 118 -9.71 -5.62 12.63
C TYR A 118 -11.00 -6.11 11.92
N LEU A 119 -12.12 -5.40 12.10
CA LEU A 119 -13.38 -5.76 11.47
C LEU A 119 -13.33 -5.70 9.96
N MET A 120 -12.68 -4.66 9.40
CA MET A 120 -12.47 -4.54 7.97
C MET A 120 -11.61 -5.68 7.42
N SER A 121 -10.51 -6.03 8.08
CA SER A 121 -9.64 -7.14 7.65
C SER A 121 -10.38 -8.47 7.65
N THR A 122 -11.16 -8.74 8.70
CA THR A 122 -11.98 -9.95 8.81
C THR A 122 -13.10 -9.96 7.75
N GLY A 123 -13.80 -8.83 7.60
CA GLY A 123 -14.87 -8.68 6.60
C GLY A 123 -14.36 -8.85 5.17
N SER A 124 -13.20 -8.29 4.84
CA SER A 124 -12.58 -8.45 3.51
C SER A 124 -12.22 -9.90 3.21
N ALA A 125 -11.68 -10.63 4.19
CA ALA A 125 -11.35 -12.03 4.04
C ALA A 125 -12.60 -12.88 3.71
N VAL A 126 -13.71 -12.60 4.40
CA VAL A 126 -14.99 -13.30 4.18
C VAL A 126 -15.62 -12.89 2.85
N ALA A 127 -15.74 -11.58 2.58
CA ALA A 127 -16.41 -11.06 1.40
C ALA A 127 -15.71 -11.49 0.09
N TRP A 128 -14.39 -11.57 0.10
CA TRP A 128 -13.62 -12.04 -1.06
C TRP A 128 -13.31 -13.53 -1.03
N ASN A 129 -13.86 -14.27 -0.08
CA ASN A 129 -13.63 -15.70 0.09
C ASN A 129 -12.13 -16.08 0.06
N MET A 130 -11.33 -15.34 0.80
CA MET A 130 -9.88 -15.48 0.78
C MET A 130 -9.45 -16.75 1.54
N PRO A 131 -8.67 -17.65 0.93
CA PRO A 131 -8.20 -18.86 1.61
C PRO A 131 -7.08 -18.55 2.59
N ASN A 132 -6.88 -19.45 3.57
CA ASN A 132 -5.67 -19.43 4.38
C ASN A 132 -4.42 -19.66 3.52
N ARG A 133 -3.31 -19.06 3.91
CA ARG A 133 -2.00 -19.19 3.27
C ARG A 133 -1.98 -18.78 1.79
N LEU A 134 -2.82 -17.80 1.43
CA LEU A 134 -2.79 -17.23 0.09
C LEU A 134 -1.48 -16.49 -0.20
N ASN A 135 -1.14 -16.38 -1.48
CA ASN A 135 -0.03 -15.56 -1.96
C ASN A 135 -0.60 -14.28 -2.58
N PHE A 136 -0.28 -13.14 -1.98
CA PHE A 136 -0.80 -11.84 -2.37
C PHE A 136 0.28 -10.95 -2.99
N LEU A 137 0.01 -10.38 -4.16
CA LEU A 137 0.87 -9.38 -4.78
C LEU A 137 0.40 -7.97 -4.42
N THR A 138 1.28 -7.17 -3.82
CA THR A 138 0.99 -5.79 -3.45
C THR A 138 1.13 -4.86 -4.65
N VAL A 139 0.03 -4.64 -5.38
CA VAL A 139 -0.06 -3.73 -6.51
C VAL A 139 -0.68 -2.39 -6.09
N VAL A 140 -1.65 -2.42 -5.16
CA VAL A 140 -2.23 -1.20 -4.59
C VAL A 140 -1.19 -0.50 -3.74
N PRO A 141 -0.91 0.80 -3.99
CA PRO A 141 0.01 1.55 -3.14
C PRO A 141 -0.47 1.60 -1.69
N MET A 142 0.44 1.42 -0.74
CA MET A 142 0.09 1.40 0.70
C MET A 142 -0.44 2.73 1.23
N PHE A 143 -0.26 3.83 0.50
CA PHE A 143 -0.83 5.13 0.86
C PHE A 143 -2.32 5.28 0.48
N HIS A 144 -2.91 4.36 -0.31
CA HIS A 144 -4.35 4.32 -0.52
C HIS A 144 -5.01 3.42 0.51
N CYS A 145 -5.78 4.03 1.43
CA CYS A 145 -6.47 3.35 2.55
C CYS A 145 -5.57 2.29 3.21
N ASN A 146 -4.31 2.64 3.50
CA ASN A 146 -3.27 1.72 3.97
C ASN A 146 -3.20 0.40 3.17
N GLY A 147 -3.17 0.54 1.83
CA GLY A 147 -3.13 -0.61 0.92
C GLY A 147 -4.40 -1.45 0.97
N TRP A 148 -5.56 -0.81 1.11
CA TRP A 148 -6.88 -1.44 1.25
C TRP A 148 -6.98 -2.45 2.39
N GLY A 149 -6.18 -2.24 3.45
CA GLY A 149 -6.17 -3.09 4.64
C GLY A 149 -5.49 -4.44 4.47
N TYR A 150 -4.99 -4.78 3.28
CA TYR A 150 -4.32 -6.07 3.04
C TYR A 150 -3.06 -6.31 3.86
N PRO A 151 -2.26 -5.29 4.25
CA PRO A 151 -1.16 -5.49 5.21
C PRO A 151 -1.59 -6.11 6.54
N TRP A 152 -2.86 -5.96 6.92
CA TRP A 152 -3.46 -6.59 8.11
C TRP A 152 -4.13 -7.92 7.78
N THR A 153 -4.88 -7.97 6.67
CA THR A 153 -5.66 -9.14 6.26
C THR A 153 -4.78 -10.34 5.90
N ILE A 154 -3.70 -10.11 5.15
CA ILE A 154 -2.85 -11.22 4.67
C ILE A 154 -2.13 -11.96 5.82
N PRO A 155 -1.47 -11.27 6.77
CA PRO A 155 -0.89 -11.94 7.93
C PRO A 155 -1.93 -12.66 8.80
N MET A 156 -3.13 -12.09 8.96
CA MET A 156 -4.24 -12.74 9.69
C MET A 156 -4.60 -14.12 9.09
N LEU A 157 -4.46 -14.26 7.77
CA LEU A 157 -4.71 -15.50 7.04
C LEU A 157 -3.46 -16.40 6.91
N ASN A 158 -2.37 -16.11 7.62
CA ASN A 158 -1.06 -16.76 7.44
C ASN A 158 -0.59 -16.74 5.96
N GLY A 159 -0.98 -15.72 5.23
CA GLY A 159 -0.65 -15.54 3.82
C GLY A 159 0.74 -14.94 3.63
N LYS A 160 1.23 -15.01 2.39
CA LYS A 160 2.49 -14.39 1.96
C LYS A 160 2.21 -13.13 1.16
N THR A 161 2.86 -12.03 1.53
CA THR A 161 2.84 -10.78 0.76
C THR A 161 4.10 -10.70 -0.10
N VAL A 162 3.90 -10.50 -1.41
CA VAL A 162 4.97 -10.21 -2.37
C VAL A 162 4.87 -8.74 -2.75
N CYS A 163 5.93 -7.98 -2.51
CA CYS A 163 5.96 -6.55 -2.81
C CYS A 163 6.35 -6.28 -4.26
N LEU A 164 5.72 -5.29 -4.87
CA LEU A 164 6.02 -4.77 -6.20
C LEU A 164 6.45 -3.31 -6.06
N ARG A 165 7.69 -3.00 -6.46
CA ARG A 165 8.24 -1.64 -6.33
C ARG A 165 7.57 -0.63 -7.28
N ALA A 166 7.32 -1.05 -8.50
CA ALA A 166 6.66 -0.24 -9.53
C ALA A 166 5.69 -1.09 -10.34
N ILE A 167 4.64 -0.47 -10.87
CA ILE A 167 3.66 -1.17 -11.70
C ILE A 167 4.29 -1.41 -13.08
N ASP A 168 4.62 -2.66 -13.35
CA ASP A 168 5.14 -3.18 -14.59
C ASP A 168 4.43 -4.49 -14.91
N VAL A 169 3.79 -4.58 -16.08
CA VAL A 169 2.94 -5.73 -16.45
C VAL A 169 3.76 -7.01 -16.59
N LYS A 170 4.91 -6.94 -17.25
CA LYS A 170 5.82 -8.09 -17.38
C LYS A 170 6.22 -8.61 -16.01
N LYS A 171 6.58 -7.69 -15.11
CA LYS A 171 6.96 -8.03 -13.74
C LYS A 171 5.80 -8.63 -12.93
N ILE A 172 4.58 -8.15 -13.13
CA ILE A 172 3.38 -8.75 -12.51
C ILE A 172 3.26 -10.22 -12.92
N PHE A 173 3.34 -10.55 -14.22
CA PHE A 173 3.26 -11.95 -14.68
C PHE A 173 4.43 -12.80 -14.20
N GLU A 174 5.66 -12.26 -14.18
CA GLU A 174 6.83 -12.95 -13.62
C GLU A 174 6.64 -13.30 -12.14
N LEU A 175 6.13 -12.36 -11.34
CA LEU A 175 5.89 -12.58 -9.91
C LEU A 175 4.73 -13.52 -9.66
N ILE A 176 3.66 -13.48 -10.48
CA ILE A 176 2.57 -14.45 -10.41
C ILE A 176 3.11 -15.86 -10.58
N GLU A 177 3.92 -16.10 -11.61
CA GLU A 177 4.52 -17.40 -11.86
C GLU A 177 5.52 -17.82 -10.78
N LYS A 178 6.45 -16.92 -10.41
CA LYS A 178 7.54 -17.22 -9.47
C LYS A 178 7.04 -17.51 -8.04
N HIS A 179 5.98 -16.86 -7.63
CA HIS A 179 5.50 -16.90 -6.25
C HIS A 179 4.11 -17.54 -6.10
N ASP A 180 3.56 -18.13 -7.17
CA ASP A 180 2.23 -18.73 -7.18
C ASP A 180 1.17 -17.75 -6.65
N ILE A 181 1.20 -16.49 -7.12
CA ILE A 181 0.29 -15.44 -6.68
C ILE A 181 -1.15 -15.86 -6.99
N THR A 182 -2.00 -15.78 -5.99
CA THR A 182 -3.42 -16.12 -6.09
C THR A 182 -4.33 -14.89 -6.09
N HIS A 183 -3.89 -13.80 -5.46
CA HIS A 183 -4.71 -12.60 -5.28
C HIS A 183 -3.89 -11.31 -5.42
N PHE A 184 -4.49 -10.27 -5.96
CA PHE A 184 -4.01 -8.89 -5.84
C PHE A 184 -5.15 -7.88 -5.97
N GLY A 185 -4.96 -6.66 -5.43
CA GLY A 185 -5.82 -5.53 -5.71
C GLY A 185 -5.22 -4.64 -6.80
N GLY A 186 -6.04 -4.02 -7.63
CA GLY A 186 -5.56 -3.10 -8.65
C GLY A 186 -6.59 -2.06 -9.04
N ALA A 187 -6.18 -0.79 -9.16
CA ALA A 187 -7.04 0.25 -9.73
C ALA A 187 -7.34 -0.04 -11.21
N PRO A 188 -8.42 0.51 -11.78
CA PRO A 188 -8.81 0.29 -13.18
C PRO A 188 -7.69 0.55 -14.19
N ILE A 189 -6.81 1.51 -13.92
CA ILE A 189 -5.66 1.80 -14.76
C ILE A 189 -4.70 0.59 -14.88
N VAL A 190 -4.53 -0.18 -13.80
CA VAL A 190 -3.69 -1.39 -13.81
C VAL A 190 -4.32 -2.48 -14.69
N LEU A 191 -5.64 -2.66 -14.60
CA LEU A 191 -6.36 -3.60 -15.46
C LEU A 191 -6.23 -3.21 -16.93
N ASN A 192 -6.31 -1.91 -17.23
CA ASN A 192 -6.10 -1.38 -18.59
C ASN A 192 -4.67 -1.68 -19.08
N MET A 193 -3.66 -1.49 -18.23
CA MET A 193 -2.26 -1.82 -18.56
C MET A 193 -2.11 -3.31 -18.86
N ILE A 194 -2.65 -4.19 -18.03
CA ILE A 194 -2.60 -5.65 -18.22
C ILE A 194 -3.29 -6.05 -19.54
N THR A 195 -4.51 -5.54 -19.80
CA THR A 195 -5.27 -5.90 -20.99
C THR A 195 -4.79 -5.24 -22.28
N GLY A 196 -3.95 -4.23 -22.19
CA GLY A 196 -3.31 -3.53 -23.30
C GLY A 196 -1.82 -3.89 -23.51
N ALA A 197 -1.29 -4.79 -22.70
CA ALA A 197 0.12 -5.18 -22.79
C ALA A 197 0.44 -5.99 -24.06
N SER A 198 1.71 -5.98 -24.46
CA SER A 198 2.17 -6.78 -25.60
C SER A 198 2.09 -8.27 -25.27
N GLN A 199 1.92 -9.10 -26.31
CA GLN A 199 1.90 -10.57 -26.14
C GLN A 199 3.20 -11.10 -25.52
N ASN A 200 4.32 -10.39 -25.68
CA ASN A 200 5.61 -10.78 -25.12
C ASN A 200 5.68 -10.54 -23.60
N ASP A 201 4.86 -9.65 -23.07
CA ASP A 201 4.84 -9.32 -21.64
C ASP A 201 3.80 -10.14 -20.88
N ILE A 202 2.88 -10.77 -21.61
CA ILE A 202 1.80 -11.60 -21.04
C ILE A 202 2.29 -13.06 -21.00
N LYS A 203 2.06 -13.72 -19.87
CA LYS A 203 2.28 -15.16 -19.71
C LYS A 203 0.96 -15.85 -19.45
N GLU A 204 0.83 -17.09 -19.94
CA GLU A 204 -0.31 -17.95 -19.61
C GLU A 204 -0.31 -18.24 -18.09
N LEU A 205 -1.44 -18.04 -17.46
CA LEU A 205 -1.61 -18.30 -16.02
C LEU A 205 -1.89 -19.79 -15.81
N LYS A 206 -1.07 -20.45 -14.98
CA LYS A 206 -1.26 -21.86 -14.60
C LYS A 206 -2.51 -22.07 -13.75
N ASN A 207 -2.83 -21.07 -12.92
CA ASN A 207 -3.98 -21.08 -12.03
C ASN A 207 -4.75 -19.77 -12.15
N LYS A 208 -6.02 -19.81 -11.75
CA LYS A 208 -6.85 -18.61 -11.69
C LYS A 208 -6.27 -17.63 -10.66
N VAL A 209 -6.19 -16.36 -11.04
CA VAL A 209 -5.76 -15.26 -10.16
C VAL A 209 -6.95 -14.34 -9.92
N TYR A 210 -7.25 -14.09 -8.66
CA TYR A 210 -8.34 -13.24 -8.23
C TYR A 210 -7.88 -11.79 -8.11
N VAL A 211 -8.64 -10.87 -8.71
CA VAL A 211 -8.30 -9.44 -8.73
C VAL A 211 -9.45 -8.64 -8.17
N LEU A 212 -9.17 -7.83 -7.16
CA LEU A 212 -10.14 -6.86 -6.64
C LEU A 212 -9.84 -5.48 -7.22
N THR A 213 -10.84 -4.84 -7.81
CA THR A 213 -10.71 -3.47 -8.35
C THR A 213 -11.71 -2.53 -7.72
N ALA A 214 -11.27 -1.30 -7.44
CA ALA A 214 -12.07 -0.25 -6.84
C ALA A 214 -11.71 1.12 -7.44
N GLY A 215 -12.52 2.12 -7.13
CA GLY A 215 -12.42 3.46 -7.69
C GLY A 215 -13.46 3.66 -8.80
N ALA A 216 -13.05 4.17 -9.97
CA ALA A 216 -13.97 4.29 -11.09
C ALA A 216 -14.32 2.91 -11.67
N PRO A 217 -15.58 2.66 -12.10
CA PRO A 217 -15.96 1.38 -12.69
C PRO A 217 -15.24 1.15 -14.02
N PRO A 218 -14.53 0.01 -14.19
CA PRO A 218 -13.91 -0.32 -15.46
C PRO A 218 -14.98 -0.59 -16.55
N PRO A 219 -14.74 -0.27 -17.82
CA PRO A 219 -15.59 -0.68 -18.91
C PRO A 219 -15.75 -2.21 -18.96
N SER A 220 -16.93 -2.71 -19.35
CA SER A 220 -17.23 -4.14 -19.42
C SER A 220 -16.26 -4.95 -20.28
N ILE A 221 -15.70 -4.32 -21.33
CA ILE A 221 -14.70 -4.95 -22.19
C ILE A 221 -13.42 -5.33 -21.43
N ILE A 222 -13.03 -4.55 -20.41
CA ILE A 222 -11.86 -4.83 -19.58
C ILE A 222 -12.08 -6.11 -18.76
N PHE A 223 -13.25 -6.28 -18.15
CA PHE A 223 -13.59 -7.52 -17.44
C PHE A 223 -13.51 -8.76 -18.36
N LYS A 224 -14.05 -8.65 -19.60
CA LYS A 224 -13.98 -9.73 -20.59
C LYS A 224 -12.53 -10.08 -20.95
N LYS A 225 -11.69 -9.08 -21.20
CA LYS A 225 -10.27 -9.27 -21.51
C LYS A 225 -9.49 -9.87 -20.33
N MET A 226 -9.71 -9.37 -19.11
CA MET A 226 -9.09 -9.92 -17.90
C MET A 226 -9.47 -11.39 -17.72
N LYS A 227 -10.75 -11.73 -17.89
CA LYS A 227 -11.22 -13.13 -17.81
C LYS A 227 -10.57 -14.02 -18.87
N ALA A 228 -10.42 -13.53 -20.09
CA ALA A 228 -9.73 -14.26 -21.17
C ALA A 228 -8.24 -14.52 -20.85
N LEU A 229 -7.61 -13.67 -20.04
CA LEU A 229 -6.23 -13.85 -19.56
C LEU A 229 -6.13 -14.74 -18.32
N GLY A 230 -7.24 -15.28 -17.78
CA GLY A 230 -7.25 -16.16 -16.60
C GLY A 230 -7.48 -15.45 -15.26
N PHE A 231 -7.79 -14.15 -15.27
CA PHE A 231 -8.12 -13.40 -14.06
C PHE A 231 -9.61 -13.44 -13.73
N GLU A 232 -9.93 -13.57 -12.46
CA GLU A 232 -11.29 -13.39 -11.93
C GLU A 232 -11.38 -12.04 -11.23
N VAL A 233 -12.12 -11.09 -11.81
CA VAL A 233 -12.17 -9.71 -11.33
C VAL A 233 -13.45 -9.45 -10.54
N MET A 234 -13.31 -8.98 -9.31
CA MET A 234 -14.39 -8.45 -8.48
C MET A 234 -14.28 -6.92 -8.46
N HIS A 235 -15.37 -6.23 -8.79
CA HIS A 235 -15.45 -4.78 -8.66
C HIS A 235 -16.17 -4.40 -7.38
N VAL A 236 -15.55 -3.51 -6.60
CA VAL A 236 -16.08 -3.07 -5.32
C VAL A 236 -16.13 -1.53 -5.25
N TYR A 237 -17.00 -1.03 -4.38
CA TYR A 237 -17.07 0.38 -4.02
C TYR A 237 -16.71 0.59 -2.57
N GLY A 238 -15.89 1.62 -2.31
CA GLY A 238 -15.51 2.07 -0.98
C GLY A 238 -14.84 3.44 -1.04
N LEU A 239 -14.66 4.04 0.12
CA LEU A 239 -14.03 5.34 0.33
C LEU A 239 -12.90 5.20 1.35
N THR A 240 -12.04 6.22 1.42
CA THR A 240 -11.05 6.31 2.51
C THR A 240 -11.74 6.32 3.86
N GLU A 241 -12.86 7.03 3.97
CA GLU A 241 -13.64 7.16 5.20
C GLU A 241 -14.36 5.88 5.63
N THR A 242 -14.55 4.91 4.72
CA THR A 242 -15.11 3.59 5.05
C THR A 242 -14.04 2.55 5.33
N TYR A 243 -12.77 2.90 5.14
CA TYR A 243 -11.56 2.07 5.27
C TYR A 243 -11.49 0.87 4.33
N GLY A 244 -12.52 0.55 3.62
CA GLY A 244 -12.57 -0.58 2.70
C GLY A 244 -13.81 -0.52 1.84
N HIS A 245 -14.05 -1.61 1.15
CA HIS A 245 -15.24 -1.73 0.33
C HIS A 245 -16.50 -1.99 1.18
N VAL A 246 -17.59 -1.38 0.76
CA VAL A 246 -18.91 -1.49 1.38
C VAL A 246 -19.96 -2.09 0.46
N LEU A 247 -19.66 -2.16 -0.85
CA LEU A 247 -20.49 -2.80 -1.88
C LEU A 247 -19.61 -3.62 -2.82
N GLN A 248 -20.19 -4.70 -3.35
CA GLN A 248 -19.59 -5.59 -4.35
C GLN A 248 -20.64 -6.07 -5.34
#